data_65041a31aa063733b62c9a2fd1bef4fd
#
_entry.id   65041a31aa063733b62c9a2fd1bef4fd
#
_cell.length_a   1.000
_cell.length_b   1.000
_cell.length_c   1.000
_cell.angle_alpha   90.00
_cell.angle_beta   90.00
_cell.angle_gamma   90.00
#
_symmetry.space_group_name_H-M   'P 1'
#
loop_
_entity.id
_entity.type
_entity.pdbx_description
1 polymer ?
#
loop_
_entity_poly.entity_id
_entity_poly.type
_entity_poly.pdbx_seq_one_letter_code
_entity_poly.pdbx_strand_id
1 'polypeptide(L)'
;TYFEPGQALEMMERDGTTVAFPAFPTVTNELINHPDFKKRDLSKIRRINNVAPQDMLRKFQEAFPQASQTGAFGLTEVGGVIAFNHPDESLESRITTCGKPFPGVEVKIIDPETQEELSVNEKGEIIVRGYAVFEGYYKAPEKNKESFIDEWFRTGDFGTLNEDGNISFHGRIKDTLKVGGENVAALEIESYLATHPSVKFAQV
;
A
#
# COMPACT_ATOMS: atom_id res chain seq x y z
N THR A 1 8.22 22.84 3.26
CA THR A 1 9.49 22.12 3.45
C THR A 1 9.62 21.14 2.30
N TYR A 2 10.71 21.17 1.59
CA TYR A 2 11.00 20.19 0.54
C TYR A 2 11.75 19.01 1.16
N PHE A 3 11.49 17.80 0.64
CA PHE A 3 12.27 16.63 0.99
C PHE A 3 13.66 16.73 0.36
N GLU A 4 14.71 16.54 1.17
CA GLU A 4 16.08 16.51 0.76
C GLU A 4 16.73 15.24 1.35
N PRO A 5 17.16 14.27 0.52
CA PRO A 5 17.53 12.93 1.01
C PRO A 5 18.80 12.95 1.87
N GLY A 6 19.80 13.82 1.58
CA GLY A 6 21.01 13.91 2.40
C GLY A 6 20.74 14.42 3.80
N GLN A 7 19.88 15.45 3.94
CA GLN A 7 19.46 15.96 5.25
C GLN A 7 18.62 14.93 6.00
N ALA A 8 17.74 14.21 5.30
CA ALA A 8 16.94 13.15 5.92
C ALA A 8 17.82 12.03 6.48
N LEU A 9 18.83 11.58 5.72
CA LEU A 9 19.79 10.57 6.18
C LEU A 9 20.59 11.06 7.39
N GLU A 10 21.05 12.31 7.38
CA GLU A 10 21.74 12.91 8.52
C GLU A 10 20.87 12.96 9.77
N MET A 11 19.60 13.36 9.64
CA MET A 11 18.64 13.38 10.74
C MET A 11 18.38 11.96 11.27
N MET A 12 18.19 10.98 10.39
CA MET A 12 17.97 9.58 10.78
C MET A 12 19.11 9.04 11.65
N GLU A 13 20.36 9.30 11.24
CA GLU A 13 21.55 8.92 12.01
C GLU A 13 21.65 9.67 13.33
N ARG A 14 21.62 11.02 13.28
CA ARG A 14 21.75 11.90 14.44
C ARG A 14 20.72 11.59 15.52
N ASP A 15 19.46 11.41 15.14
CA ASP A 15 18.35 11.23 16.06
C ASP A 15 18.14 9.75 16.43
N GLY A 16 18.91 8.85 15.81
CA GLY A 16 18.84 7.42 16.08
C GLY A 16 17.48 6.82 15.74
N THR A 17 16.96 7.17 14.57
CA THR A 17 15.65 6.74 14.07
C THR A 17 15.47 5.23 14.18
N THR A 18 14.39 4.79 14.81
CA THR A 18 14.06 3.37 14.97
C THR A 18 12.93 2.91 14.06
N VAL A 19 12.07 3.83 13.64
CA VAL A 19 10.97 3.61 12.70
C VAL A 19 11.02 4.69 11.63
N ALA A 20 11.12 4.30 10.37
CA ALA A 20 11.04 5.19 9.23
C ALA A 20 9.74 4.94 8.46
N PHE A 21 9.01 6.01 8.18
CA PHE A 21 7.74 5.96 7.46
C PHE A 21 7.79 6.86 6.22
N PRO A 22 8.62 6.52 5.21
CA PRO A 22 8.69 7.29 3.98
C PRO A 22 7.40 7.20 3.16
N ALA A 23 6.61 6.15 3.34
CA ALA A 23 5.35 5.85 2.69
C ALA A 23 5.45 5.68 1.17
N PHE A 24 6.09 6.64 0.47
CA PHE A 24 6.16 6.67 -0.98
C PHE A 24 7.47 6.09 -1.51
N PRO A 25 7.42 5.25 -2.57
CA PRO A 25 8.61 4.62 -3.15
C PRO A 25 9.63 5.62 -3.68
N THR A 26 9.20 6.77 -4.17
CA THR A 26 10.09 7.85 -4.62
C THR A 26 11.01 8.34 -3.50
N VAL A 27 10.46 8.56 -2.31
CA VAL A 27 11.23 9.01 -1.13
C VAL A 27 12.29 7.96 -0.75
N THR A 28 11.90 6.69 -0.65
CA THR A 28 12.84 5.62 -0.30
C THR A 28 13.90 5.42 -1.39
N ASN A 29 13.53 5.50 -2.67
CA ASN A 29 14.50 5.42 -3.77
C ASN A 29 15.51 6.57 -3.72
N GLU A 30 15.11 7.79 -3.41
CA GLU A 30 16.05 8.91 -3.26
C GLU A 30 17.00 8.70 -2.09
N LEU A 31 16.51 8.16 -0.96
CA LEU A 31 17.35 7.82 0.19
C LEU A 31 18.41 6.76 -0.15
N ILE A 32 17.99 5.60 -0.69
CA ILE A 32 18.91 4.48 -0.95
C ILE A 32 19.89 4.73 -2.09
N ASN A 33 19.56 5.62 -3.03
CA ASN A 33 20.44 5.99 -4.13
C ASN A 33 21.32 7.22 -3.80
N HIS A 34 21.15 7.85 -2.65
CA HIS A 34 21.98 8.99 -2.25
C HIS A 34 23.42 8.55 -1.95
N PRO A 35 24.46 9.32 -2.38
CA PRO A 35 25.86 8.96 -2.15
C PRO A 35 26.26 8.74 -0.69
N ASP A 36 25.52 9.35 0.23
CA ASP A 36 25.77 9.23 1.66
C ASP A 36 25.02 8.08 2.33
N PHE A 37 24.09 7.40 1.65
CA PHE A 37 23.32 6.30 2.24
C PHE A 37 24.20 5.25 2.91
N LYS A 38 25.24 4.78 2.21
CA LYS A 38 26.18 3.76 2.71
C LYS A 38 27.19 4.29 3.73
N LYS A 39 27.26 5.61 3.92
CA LYS A 39 28.19 6.25 4.87
C LYS A 39 27.56 6.54 6.22
N ARG A 40 26.21 6.51 6.29
CA ARG A 40 25.45 6.81 7.50
C ARG A 40 25.18 5.55 8.32
N ASP A 41 25.23 5.69 9.64
CA ASP A 41 24.81 4.62 10.54
C ASP A 41 23.28 4.61 10.72
N LEU A 42 22.62 3.77 9.94
CA LEU A 42 21.17 3.56 9.98
C LEU A 42 20.79 2.24 10.70
N SER A 43 21.72 1.64 11.43
CA SER A 43 21.56 0.33 12.09
C SER A 43 20.44 0.30 13.13
N LYS A 44 20.05 1.46 13.67
CA LYS A 44 18.95 1.57 14.65
C LYS A 44 17.57 1.48 14.03
N ILE A 45 17.43 1.61 12.70
CA ILE A 45 16.14 1.45 12.01
C ILE A 45 15.74 0.00 12.08
N ARG A 46 14.64 -0.27 12.78
CA ARG A 46 14.05 -1.62 12.96
C ARG A 46 12.83 -1.85 12.10
N ARG A 47 12.20 -0.78 11.65
CA ARG A 47 10.97 -0.81 10.86
C ARG A 47 11.02 0.24 9.77
N ILE A 48 10.60 -0.17 8.57
CA ILE A 48 10.40 0.76 7.46
C ILE A 48 9.07 0.41 6.77
N ASN A 49 8.27 1.42 6.49
CA ASN A 49 7.00 1.23 5.79
C ASN A 49 7.03 1.93 4.43
N ASN A 50 6.63 1.20 3.42
CA ASN A 50 6.42 1.71 2.08
C ASN A 50 5.14 1.10 1.47
N VAL A 51 4.48 1.90 0.65
CA VAL A 51 3.40 1.45 -0.24
C VAL A 51 3.96 1.47 -1.66
N ALA A 52 4.33 0.30 -2.17
CA ALA A 52 5.04 0.15 -3.44
C ALA A 52 4.76 -1.22 -4.08
N PRO A 53 5.03 -1.39 -5.38
CA PRO A 53 5.07 -2.69 -6.02
C PRO A 53 6.02 -3.67 -5.32
N GLN A 54 5.72 -4.96 -5.39
CA GLN A 54 6.43 -6.01 -4.65
C GLN A 54 7.95 -6.01 -4.90
N ASP A 55 8.39 -5.83 -6.15
CA ASP A 55 9.81 -5.81 -6.50
C ASP A 55 10.54 -4.64 -5.85
N MET A 56 9.87 -3.49 -5.74
CA MET A 56 10.43 -2.34 -5.02
C MET A 56 10.50 -2.59 -3.51
N LEU A 57 9.50 -3.24 -2.93
CA LEU A 57 9.50 -3.61 -1.51
C LEU A 57 10.65 -4.58 -1.21
N ARG A 58 10.94 -5.55 -2.11
CA ARG A 58 12.12 -6.44 -1.99
C ARG A 58 13.42 -5.65 -2.01
N LYS A 59 13.57 -4.74 -2.97
CA LYS A 59 14.75 -3.85 -3.07
C LYS A 59 14.93 -3.00 -1.81
N PHE A 60 13.84 -2.48 -1.24
CA PHE A 60 13.89 -1.69 0.00
C PHE A 60 14.28 -2.55 1.19
N GLN A 61 13.77 -3.78 1.27
CA GLN A 61 14.18 -4.73 2.31
C GLN A 61 15.67 -5.08 2.22
N GLU A 62 16.20 -5.26 1.01
CA GLU A 62 17.64 -5.49 0.78
C GLU A 62 18.49 -4.29 1.20
N ALA A 63 18.02 -3.07 0.97
CA ALA A 63 18.71 -1.85 1.37
C ALA A 63 18.73 -1.65 2.90
N PHE A 64 17.73 -2.16 3.61
CA PHE A 64 17.61 -2.08 5.07
C PHE A 64 17.48 -3.50 5.68
N PRO A 65 18.53 -4.34 5.59
CA PRO A 65 18.44 -5.76 6.00
C PRO A 65 18.15 -5.96 7.49
N GLN A 66 18.50 -4.97 8.33
CA GLN A 66 18.24 -4.98 9.76
C GLN A 66 16.80 -4.60 10.14
N ALA A 67 16.05 -4.00 9.21
CA ALA A 67 14.69 -3.53 9.44
C ALA A 67 13.65 -4.49 8.84
N SER A 68 12.46 -4.53 9.44
CA SER A 68 11.31 -5.17 8.80
C SER A 68 10.65 -4.16 7.85
N GLN A 69 10.70 -4.42 6.54
CA GLN A 69 9.87 -3.73 5.57
C GLN A 69 8.44 -4.23 5.71
N THR A 70 7.47 -3.32 5.91
CA THR A 70 6.05 -3.64 6.06
C THR A 70 5.23 -2.88 5.02
N GLY A 71 4.20 -3.54 4.50
CA GLY A 71 3.16 -2.92 3.70
C GLY A 71 2.06 -2.32 4.58
N ALA A 72 1.18 -1.53 3.96
CA ALA A 72 0.01 -0.94 4.59
C ALA A 72 -1.11 -0.81 3.56
N PHE A 73 -2.36 -0.80 4.03
CA PHE A 73 -3.52 -0.42 3.23
C PHE A 73 -4.29 0.69 3.90
N GLY A 74 -4.71 1.66 3.11
CA GLY A 74 -5.53 2.75 3.58
C GLY A 74 -5.77 3.82 2.52
N LEU A 75 -6.67 4.74 2.85
CA LEU A 75 -7.09 5.84 1.99
C LEU A 75 -7.61 6.99 2.88
N THR A 76 -7.81 8.16 2.29
CA THR A 76 -8.23 9.36 3.02
C THR A 76 -9.54 9.17 3.78
N GLU A 77 -10.48 8.47 3.16
CA GLU A 77 -11.83 8.21 3.66
C GLU A 77 -11.87 7.30 4.91
N VAL A 78 -10.75 6.67 5.23
CA VAL A 78 -10.60 5.84 6.44
C VAL A 78 -9.56 6.41 7.42
N GLY A 79 -9.27 7.69 7.32
CA GLY A 79 -8.33 8.37 8.21
C GLY A 79 -6.85 8.07 7.93
N GLY A 80 -6.54 7.50 6.78
CA GLY A 80 -5.18 7.20 6.32
C GLY A 80 -4.89 5.72 6.22
N VAL A 81 -4.61 5.02 7.30
CA VAL A 81 -4.23 3.59 7.28
C VAL A 81 -5.15 2.77 8.16
N ILE A 82 -5.60 1.62 7.66
CA ILE A 82 -6.46 0.67 8.39
C ILE A 82 -5.88 -0.74 8.53
N ALA A 83 -4.80 -1.03 7.83
CA ALA A 83 -4.13 -2.31 7.91
C ALA A 83 -2.61 -2.16 7.81
N PHE A 84 -1.89 -2.95 8.59
CA PHE A 84 -0.43 -3.11 8.53
C PHE A 84 -0.06 -4.57 8.64
N ASN A 85 1.04 -4.95 7.97
CA ASN A 85 1.71 -6.20 8.27
C ASN A 85 2.29 -6.17 9.68
N HIS A 86 2.19 -7.30 10.40
CA HIS A 86 2.97 -7.47 11.59
C HIS A 86 4.45 -7.67 11.21
N PRO A 87 5.39 -7.02 11.91
CA PRO A 87 6.82 -7.08 11.54
C PRO A 87 7.45 -8.48 11.66
N ASP A 88 6.84 -9.36 12.44
CA ASP A 88 7.28 -10.74 12.65
C ASP A 88 6.68 -11.72 11.62
N GLU A 89 5.80 -11.24 10.72
CA GLU A 89 5.37 -12.03 9.58
C GLU A 89 6.55 -12.36 8.66
N SER A 90 6.39 -13.42 7.86
CA SER A 90 7.39 -13.77 6.85
C SER A 90 7.65 -12.60 5.89
N LEU A 91 8.84 -12.53 5.34
CA LEU A 91 9.16 -11.53 4.33
C LEU A 91 8.16 -11.58 3.17
N GLU A 92 7.79 -12.78 2.74
CA GLU A 92 6.83 -12.96 1.65
C GLU A 92 5.46 -12.35 1.98
N SER A 93 4.91 -12.63 3.18
CA SER A 93 3.66 -12.03 3.63
C SER A 93 3.74 -10.49 3.63
N ARG A 94 4.83 -9.92 4.17
CA ARG A 94 5.02 -8.47 4.26
C ARG A 94 5.21 -7.76 2.92
N ILE A 95 5.58 -8.50 1.88
CA ILE A 95 5.77 -7.97 0.53
C ILE A 95 4.50 -8.16 -0.32
N THR A 96 3.81 -9.27 -0.17
CA THR A 96 2.66 -9.62 -1.01
C THR A 96 1.32 -9.16 -0.46
N THR A 97 1.28 -8.78 0.83
CA THR A 97 0.07 -8.29 1.49
C THR A 97 0.27 -6.92 2.14
N CYS A 98 -0.82 -6.31 2.52
CA CYS A 98 -0.87 -5.07 3.30
C CYS A 98 -1.18 -5.32 4.78
N GLY A 99 -1.17 -6.59 5.22
CA GLY A 99 -1.49 -7.00 6.58
C GLY A 99 -2.98 -7.07 6.89
N LYS A 100 -3.28 -7.22 8.16
CA LYS A 100 -4.66 -7.38 8.68
C LYS A 100 -5.27 -6.03 9.03
N PRO A 101 -6.61 -5.90 8.90
CA PRO A 101 -7.33 -4.75 9.41
C PRO A 101 -7.10 -4.55 10.92
N PHE A 102 -7.06 -3.29 11.34
CA PHE A 102 -6.98 -2.97 12.77
C PHE A 102 -8.22 -3.44 13.54
N PRO A 103 -8.10 -3.76 14.84
CA PRO A 103 -9.24 -4.09 15.67
C PRO A 103 -10.34 -3.03 15.57
N GLY A 104 -11.57 -3.47 15.29
CA GLY A 104 -12.73 -2.58 15.10
C GLY A 104 -12.91 -2.03 13.69
N VAL A 105 -12.05 -2.43 12.75
CA VAL A 105 -12.23 -2.23 11.31
C VAL A 105 -12.55 -3.57 10.68
N GLU A 106 -13.61 -3.61 9.89
CA GLU A 106 -14.03 -4.78 9.13
C GLU A 106 -13.77 -4.55 7.65
N VAL A 107 -13.32 -5.58 6.97
CA VAL A 107 -13.05 -5.56 5.53
C VAL A 107 -13.70 -6.77 4.89
N LYS A 108 -14.32 -6.56 3.73
CA LYS A 108 -14.87 -7.60 2.87
C LYS A 108 -14.41 -7.38 1.43
N ILE A 109 -14.46 -8.44 0.66
CA ILE A 109 -14.27 -8.39 -0.80
C ILE A 109 -15.60 -8.72 -1.44
N ILE A 110 -16.05 -7.88 -2.34
CA ILE A 110 -17.31 -8.06 -3.08
C ILE A 110 -17.08 -8.03 -4.59
N ASP A 111 -17.96 -8.66 -5.31
CA ASP A 111 -18.09 -8.44 -6.75
C ASP A 111 -18.59 -7.00 -6.99
N PRO A 112 -17.87 -6.17 -7.77
CA PRO A 112 -18.25 -4.76 -7.95
C PRO A 112 -19.55 -4.53 -8.71
N GLU A 113 -20.05 -5.54 -9.47
CA GLU A 113 -21.28 -5.47 -10.28
C GLU A 113 -22.47 -6.04 -9.50
N THR A 114 -22.34 -7.25 -8.93
CA THR A 114 -23.43 -7.92 -8.21
C THR A 114 -23.54 -7.52 -6.74
N GLN A 115 -22.45 -6.97 -6.17
CA GLN A 115 -22.30 -6.62 -4.76
C GLN A 115 -22.35 -7.84 -3.81
N GLU A 116 -22.26 -9.05 -4.34
CA GLU A 116 -22.18 -10.26 -3.54
C GLU A 116 -20.79 -10.41 -2.90
N GLU A 117 -20.74 -10.91 -1.67
CA GLU A 117 -19.48 -11.18 -0.97
C GLU A 117 -18.76 -12.36 -1.64
N LEU A 118 -17.48 -12.16 -1.95
CA LEU A 118 -16.63 -13.16 -2.56
C LEU A 118 -15.91 -14.02 -1.53
N SER A 119 -15.49 -15.21 -1.96
CA SER A 119 -14.74 -16.15 -1.12
C SER A 119 -13.29 -15.68 -0.91
N VAL A 120 -12.64 -16.30 0.06
CA VAL A 120 -11.21 -16.10 0.35
C VAL A 120 -10.37 -16.31 -0.92
N ASN A 121 -9.40 -15.44 -1.15
CA ASN A 121 -8.51 -15.37 -2.32
C ASN A 121 -9.19 -15.01 -3.66
N GLU A 122 -10.50 -14.74 -3.68
CA GLU A 122 -11.15 -14.19 -4.86
C GLU A 122 -10.93 -12.68 -4.96
N LYS A 123 -10.65 -12.20 -6.17
CA LYS A 123 -10.40 -10.78 -6.46
C LYS A 123 -11.70 -10.02 -6.66
N GLY A 124 -11.91 -8.97 -5.88
CA GLY A 124 -13.07 -8.08 -5.99
C GLY A 124 -12.79 -6.70 -5.42
N GLU A 125 -13.85 -5.90 -5.24
CA GLU A 125 -13.75 -4.59 -4.60
C GLU A 125 -13.58 -4.75 -3.09
N ILE A 126 -12.61 -4.03 -2.54
CA ILE A 126 -12.43 -3.92 -1.09
C ILE A 126 -13.50 -2.97 -0.56
N ILE A 127 -14.31 -3.43 0.40
CA ILE A 127 -15.24 -2.57 1.15
C ILE A 127 -14.88 -2.57 2.63
N VAL A 128 -15.10 -1.46 3.30
CA VAL A 128 -14.65 -1.23 4.67
C VAL A 128 -15.78 -0.70 5.54
N ARG A 129 -15.86 -1.19 6.79
CA ARG A 129 -16.75 -0.71 7.83
C ARG A 129 -15.99 -0.53 9.15
N GLY A 130 -16.42 0.40 9.98
CA GLY A 130 -15.88 0.58 11.33
C GLY A 130 -15.59 2.04 11.68
N TYR A 131 -15.03 2.24 12.86
CA TYR A 131 -14.82 3.56 13.46
C TYR A 131 -13.90 4.49 12.64
N ALA A 132 -13.07 3.94 11.77
CA ALA A 132 -12.12 4.71 10.96
C ALA A 132 -12.76 5.31 9.70
N VAL A 133 -13.94 4.79 9.30
CA VAL A 133 -14.64 5.25 8.09
C VAL A 133 -15.26 6.62 8.33
N PHE A 134 -15.05 7.55 7.41
CA PHE A 134 -15.63 8.88 7.47
C PHE A 134 -17.18 8.84 7.33
N GLU A 135 -17.86 9.90 7.74
CA GLU A 135 -19.34 9.98 7.63
C GLU A 135 -19.83 10.26 6.20
N GLY A 136 -18.93 10.67 5.31
CA GLY A 136 -19.23 10.95 3.92
C GLY A 136 -18.60 12.24 3.39
N TYR A 137 -18.74 12.47 2.10
CA TYR A 137 -18.26 13.66 1.41
C TYR A 137 -19.18 14.86 1.70
N TYR A 138 -18.57 15.97 2.09
CA TYR A 138 -19.28 17.19 2.44
C TYR A 138 -20.10 17.75 1.26
N LYS A 139 -21.39 18.00 1.49
CA LYS A 139 -22.33 18.53 0.48
C LYS A 139 -22.41 17.74 -0.83
N ALA A 140 -22.15 16.43 -0.79
CA ALA A 140 -22.17 15.57 -1.97
C ALA A 140 -23.08 14.34 -1.78
N PRO A 141 -24.42 14.53 -1.62
CA PRO A 141 -25.33 13.44 -1.28
C PRO A 141 -25.37 12.32 -2.32
N GLU A 142 -25.32 12.65 -3.60
CA GLU A 142 -25.33 11.62 -4.67
C GLU A 142 -24.05 10.78 -4.62
N LYS A 143 -22.89 11.42 -4.47
CA LYS A 143 -21.63 10.70 -4.32
C LYS A 143 -21.62 9.82 -3.07
N ASN A 144 -22.18 10.29 -1.98
CA ASN A 144 -22.29 9.49 -0.76
C ASN A 144 -23.16 8.24 -0.99
N LYS A 145 -24.30 8.39 -1.66
CA LYS A 145 -25.17 7.27 -2.00
C LYS A 145 -24.47 6.21 -2.87
N GLU A 146 -23.59 6.63 -3.78
CA GLU A 146 -22.82 5.72 -4.63
C GLU A 146 -21.64 5.08 -3.90
N SER A 147 -21.11 5.77 -2.88
CA SER A 147 -19.90 5.37 -2.15
C SER A 147 -20.18 4.41 -0.99
N PHE A 148 -21.44 4.17 -0.63
CA PHE A 148 -21.80 3.29 0.47
C PHE A 148 -22.82 2.23 0.04
N ILE A 149 -22.67 1.03 0.58
CA ILE A 149 -23.64 -0.05 0.57
C ILE A 149 -23.98 -0.27 2.05
N ASP A 150 -25.15 0.18 2.49
CA ASP A 150 -25.51 0.26 3.92
C ASP A 150 -24.41 0.98 4.73
N GLU A 151 -23.78 0.30 5.67
CA GLU A 151 -22.69 0.85 6.50
C GLU A 151 -21.30 0.60 5.90
N TRP A 152 -21.20 -0.03 4.71
CA TRP A 152 -19.92 -0.37 4.08
C TRP A 152 -19.50 0.69 3.07
N PHE A 153 -18.35 1.27 3.29
CA PHE A 153 -17.72 2.19 2.34
C PHE A 153 -17.05 1.43 1.21
N ARG A 154 -17.36 1.79 -0.02
CA ARG A 154 -16.74 1.27 -1.25
C ARG A 154 -15.44 2.01 -1.52
N THR A 155 -14.31 1.32 -1.44
CA THR A 155 -13.00 1.96 -1.61
C THR A 155 -12.68 2.29 -3.07
N GLY A 156 -13.28 1.59 -4.01
CA GLY A 156 -12.92 1.63 -5.42
C GLY A 156 -11.56 0.95 -5.71
N ASP A 157 -11.07 0.16 -4.77
CA ASP A 157 -9.83 -0.60 -4.89
C ASP A 157 -10.12 -2.08 -5.09
N PHE A 158 -9.42 -2.72 -6.02
CA PHE A 158 -9.39 -4.17 -6.15
C PHE A 158 -8.42 -4.79 -5.13
N GLY A 159 -8.86 -5.88 -4.53
CA GLY A 159 -8.04 -6.66 -3.61
C GLY A 159 -8.55 -8.07 -3.39
N THR A 160 -7.84 -8.79 -2.54
CA THR A 160 -8.21 -10.09 -2.00
C THR A 160 -8.03 -10.11 -0.49
N LEU A 161 -8.77 -10.99 0.20
CA LEU A 161 -8.47 -11.41 1.56
C LEU A 161 -7.98 -12.86 1.52
N ASN A 162 -6.84 -13.16 2.15
CA ASN A 162 -6.37 -14.53 2.29
C ASN A 162 -6.99 -15.22 3.51
N GLU A 163 -6.70 -16.52 3.70
CA GLU A 163 -7.21 -17.33 4.81
C GLU A 163 -6.82 -16.77 6.20
N ASP A 164 -5.69 -16.08 6.28
CA ASP A 164 -5.22 -15.42 7.51
C ASP A 164 -5.87 -14.06 7.75
N GLY A 165 -6.69 -13.55 6.81
CA GLY A 165 -7.33 -12.25 6.86
C GLY A 165 -6.41 -11.08 6.47
N ASN A 166 -5.28 -11.33 5.79
CA ASN A 166 -4.45 -10.28 5.23
C ASN A 166 -5.03 -9.76 3.92
N ILE A 167 -5.00 -8.45 3.74
CA ILE A 167 -5.42 -7.76 2.52
C ILE A 167 -4.28 -7.77 1.52
N SER A 168 -4.56 -8.11 0.26
CA SER A 168 -3.67 -7.83 -0.87
C SER A 168 -4.33 -6.82 -1.81
N PHE A 169 -3.62 -5.75 -2.13
CA PHE A 169 -4.08 -4.69 -3.03
C PHE A 169 -3.68 -5.00 -4.48
N HIS A 170 -4.62 -4.85 -5.42
CA HIS A 170 -4.45 -5.18 -6.83
C HIS A 170 -4.70 -4.00 -7.79
N GLY A 171 -4.76 -2.78 -7.26
CA GLY A 171 -4.95 -1.57 -8.06
C GLY A 171 -6.34 -0.94 -7.91
N ARG A 172 -6.56 0.16 -8.61
CA ARG A 172 -7.83 0.89 -8.63
C ARG A 172 -8.77 0.32 -9.68
N ILE A 173 -10.06 0.19 -9.34
CA ILE A 173 -11.11 -0.25 -10.28
C ILE A 173 -11.17 0.66 -11.50
N LYS A 174 -11.14 1.98 -11.30
CA LYS A 174 -11.21 2.98 -12.36
C LYS A 174 -9.96 3.04 -13.27
N ASP A 175 -8.82 2.56 -12.77
CA ASP A 175 -7.55 2.54 -13.49
C ASP A 175 -7.31 1.16 -14.14
N THR A 176 -8.38 0.35 -14.26
CA THR A 176 -8.34 -0.96 -14.90
C THR A 176 -8.64 -0.82 -16.39
N LEU A 177 -7.75 -1.33 -17.20
CA LEU A 177 -7.89 -1.37 -18.67
C LEU A 177 -8.63 -2.63 -19.09
N LYS A 178 -9.55 -2.51 -20.06
CA LYS A 178 -10.14 -3.68 -20.72
C LYS A 178 -9.33 -4.01 -21.97
N VAL A 179 -8.59 -5.11 -21.93
CA VAL A 179 -7.73 -5.58 -23.02
C VAL A 179 -8.21 -6.97 -23.45
N GLY A 180 -8.75 -7.09 -24.66
CA GLY A 180 -9.20 -8.39 -25.18
C GLY A 180 -10.33 -9.05 -24.39
N GLY A 181 -11.08 -8.29 -23.59
CA GLY A 181 -12.14 -8.80 -22.71
C GLY A 181 -11.70 -9.07 -21.27
N GLU A 182 -10.41 -8.96 -20.98
CA GLU A 182 -9.85 -9.09 -19.62
C GLU A 182 -9.59 -7.73 -18.96
N ASN A 183 -9.70 -7.70 -17.64
CA ASN A 183 -9.41 -6.52 -16.83
C ASN A 183 -7.94 -6.56 -16.38
N VAL A 184 -7.12 -5.65 -16.92
CA VAL A 184 -5.70 -5.52 -16.58
C VAL A 184 -5.50 -4.23 -15.76
N ALA A 185 -4.94 -4.34 -14.58
CA ALA A 185 -4.65 -3.16 -13.77
C ALA A 185 -3.48 -2.34 -14.38
N ALA A 186 -3.63 -1.02 -14.47
CA ALA A 186 -2.55 -0.13 -14.91
C ALA A 186 -1.26 -0.40 -14.13
N LEU A 187 -1.36 -0.59 -12.81
CA LEU A 187 -0.24 -0.91 -11.91
C LEU A 187 0.51 -2.20 -12.32
N GLU A 188 -0.17 -3.20 -12.87
CA GLU A 188 0.45 -4.44 -13.34
C GLU A 188 1.36 -4.18 -14.55
N ILE A 189 0.86 -3.39 -15.50
CA ILE A 189 1.64 -2.97 -16.69
C ILE A 189 2.83 -2.10 -16.27
N GLU A 190 2.60 -1.13 -15.42
CA GLU A 190 3.63 -0.23 -14.89
C GLU A 190 4.74 -1.02 -14.17
N SER A 191 4.36 -1.97 -13.33
CA SER A 191 5.29 -2.85 -12.61
C SER A 191 6.11 -3.69 -13.57
N TYR A 192 5.49 -4.28 -14.59
CA TYR A 192 6.19 -5.04 -15.61
C TYR A 192 7.18 -4.18 -16.40
N LEU A 193 6.75 -3.00 -16.84
CA LEU A 193 7.63 -2.07 -17.56
C LEU A 193 8.82 -1.61 -16.71
N ALA A 194 8.60 -1.41 -15.41
CA ALA A 194 9.65 -1.01 -14.47
C ALA A 194 10.75 -2.09 -14.27
N THR A 195 10.50 -3.35 -14.64
CA THR A 195 11.54 -4.39 -14.62
C THR A 195 12.62 -4.19 -15.70
N HIS A 196 12.33 -3.41 -16.74
CA HIS A 196 13.28 -3.18 -17.82
C HIS A 196 14.34 -2.16 -17.39
N PRO A 197 15.67 -2.45 -17.54
CA PRO A 197 16.75 -1.62 -17.01
C PRO A 197 16.82 -0.20 -17.58
N SER A 198 16.23 0.05 -18.75
CA SER A 198 16.16 1.36 -19.37
C SER A 198 14.91 2.16 -19.02
N VAL A 199 13.96 1.58 -18.25
CA VAL A 199 12.74 2.25 -17.82
C VAL A 199 12.95 2.78 -16.41
N LYS A 200 12.94 4.10 -16.27
CA LYS A 200 13.05 4.76 -14.98
C LYS A 200 11.68 4.92 -14.30
N PHE A 201 10.66 5.13 -15.10
CA PHE A 201 9.29 5.35 -14.65
C PHE A 201 8.34 4.97 -15.79
N ALA A 202 7.24 4.33 -15.45
CA ALA A 202 6.13 4.02 -16.36
C ALA A 202 4.83 4.52 -15.72
N GLN A 203 3.93 5.06 -16.54
CA GLN A 203 2.58 5.42 -16.15
C GLN A 203 1.64 5.05 -17.29
N VAL A 204 0.57 4.33 -16.98
CA VAL A 204 -0.46 3.83 -17.90
C VAL A 204 -1.79 4.53 -17.63
#